data_1cdf5457164b0e34dc36126526b57c80
#
_entry.id   1cdf5457164b0e34dc36126526b57c80
#
_cell.length_a   1.000
_cell.length_b   1.000
_cell.length_c   1.000
_cell.angle_alpha   90.00
_cell.angle_beta   90.00
_cell.angle_gamma   90.00
#
_symmetry.space_group_name_H-M   'P 1'
#
loop_
_entity.id
_entity.type
_entity.pdbx_description
1 polymer ?
#
loop_
_entity_poly.entity_id
_entity_poly.type
_entity_poly.pdbx_seq_one_letter_code
_entity_poly.pdbx_strand_id
1 'polypeptide(L)'
;MHFAHPWLLLGLVLLPVAAWLKGRLGGQPAFLYSSVALVKGISGLTQSHVGAILRRMRWLALALLIIALARPQIGLGEAKVKASGVDIVVALDLSGSMKSEDFQLRDKPANRLQVAKEVLRTFVHKRKNDRIGLVAFAGRPYIAAPPTLDHEFLLETIERLNLGTIEDGTAIGSALSAALNRLRDLQAKSRIVILMTDGQNNAGKVPPATAAEAAQALGVKVYT
;
A
#
# COMPACT_ATOMS: atom_id res chain seq x y z
N MET A 1 -4.24 16.32 7.95
CA MET A 1 -3.42 17.11 7.04
C MET A 1 -2.05 17.32 7.67
N HIS A 2 -0.98 16.97 7.01
CA HIS A 2 0.38 17.29 7.43
C HIS A 2 1.13 17.88 6.25
N PHE A 3 2.15 18.68 6.55
CA PHE A 3 2.99 19.30 5.53
C PHE A 3 4.24 18.44 5.34
N ALA A 4 4.63 18.16 4.10
CA ALA A 4 5.87 17.42 3.81
C ALA A 4 7.11 18.20 4.30
N HIS A 5 7.07 19.55 4.21
CA HIS A 5 8.16 20.41 4.61
C HIS A 5 7.65 21.55 5.49
N PRO A 6 7.33 21.30 6.78
CA PRO A 6 6.74 22.33 7.67
C PRO A 6 7.67 23.51 7.93
N TRP A 7 9.00 23.33 7.83
CA TRP A 7 9.99 24.38 8.01
C TRP A 7 9.88 25.49 6.96
N LEU A 8 9.35 25.22 5.75
CA LEU A 8 9.11 26.24 4.73
C LEU A 8 8.05 27.26 5.14
N LEU A 9 7.14 26.90 6.04
CA LEU A 9 6.15 27.84 6.58
C LEU A 9 6.78 28.98 7.38
N LEU A 10 8.01 28.82 7.87
CA LEU A 10 8.77 29.94 8.49
C LEU A 10 9.00 31.06 7.48
N GLY A 11 9.03 30.78 6.18
CA GLY A 11 9.07 31.79 5.13
C GLY A 11 7.89 32.75 5.16
N LEU A 12 6.72 32.33 5.67
CA LEU A 12 5.57 33.23 5.85
C LEU A 12 5.82 34.33 6.88
N VAL A 13 6.63 34.06 7.91
CA VAL A 13 7.02 35.06 8.93
C VAL A 13 8.00 36.06 8.34
N LEU A 14 8.84 35.66 7.38
CA LEU A 14 9.78 36.55 6.69
C LEU A 14 9.08 37.51 5.74
N LEU A 15 7.89 37.24 5.25
CA LEU A 15 7.15 38.13 4.33
C LEU A 15 6.84 39.51 4.95
N PRO A 16 6.24 39.62 6.13
CA PRO A 16 5.98 40.93 6.74
C PRO A 16 7.28 41.67 7.06
N VAL A 17 8.33 40.96 7.47
CA VAL A 17 9.66 41.56 7.72
C VAL A 17 10.23 42.12 6.42
N ALA A 18 10.17 41.39 5.31
CA ALA A 18 10.61 41.83 4.00
C ALA A 18 9.76 43.01 3.47
N ALA A 19 8.45 42.99 3.73
CA ALA A 19 7.55 44.10 3.37
C ALA A 19 7.90 45.38 4.16
N TRP A 20 8.18 45.23 5.44
CA TRP A 20 8.59 46.36 6.33
C TRP A 20 9.95 46.92 5.93
N LEU A 21 10.95 46.09 5.67
CA LEU A 21 12.27 46.49 5.19
C LEU A 21 12.19 47.23 3.85
N LYS A 22 11.38 46.73 2.92
CA LYS A 22 11.15 47.36 1.62
C LYS A 22 10.45 48.72 1.78
N GLY A 23 9.55 48.87 2.76
CA GLY A 23 8.91 50.13 3.06
C GLY A 23 9.87 51.17 3.62
N ARG A 24 10.90 50.73 4.37
CA ARG A 24 11.94 51.63 4.95
C ARG A 24 13.08 51.97 3.98
N LEU A 25 13.52 50.97 3.19
CA LEU A 25 14.70 51.11 2.31
C LEU A 25 14.34 51.45 0.86
N GLY A 26 13.08 51.26 0.47
CA GLY A 26 12.62 51.49 -0.89
C GLY A 26 12.34 52.97 -1.13
N GLY A 27 13.33 53.70 -1.65
CA GLY A 27 13.09 55.01 -2.24
C GLY A 27 12.06 54.86 -3.38
N GLN A 28 11.07 55.74 -3.43
CA GLN A 28 10.16 55.78 -4.57
C GLN A 28 10.98 56.11 -5.83
N PRO A 29 10.83 55.39 -6.93
CA PRO A 29 11.48 55.79 -8.18
C PRO A 29 10.95 57.17 -8.56
N ALA A 30 11.78 58.14 -8.39
CA ALA A 30 11.48 59.49 -8.81
C ALA A 30 11.97 59.67 -10.25
N PHE A 31 11.06 59.96 -11.16
CA PHE A 31 11.43 60.44 -12.49
C PHE A 31 11.77 61.90 -12.39
N LEU A 32 12.97 62.26 -12.72
CA LEU A 32 13.41 63.64 -12.89
C LEU A 32 12.84 64.21 -14.18
N TYR A 33 11.78 65.03 -14.08
CA TYR A 33 11.28 65.79 -15.21
C TYR A 33 11.83 67.22 -15.15
N SER A 34 12.30 67.71 -16.29
CA SER A 34 12.86 69.05 -16.41
C SER A 34 11.84 70.16 -16.33
N SER A 35 10.54 69.91 -16.33
CA SER A 35 9.47 70.89 -16.17
C SER A 35 8.31 70.40 -15.34
N VAL A 36 8.17 70.90 -14.12
CA VAL A 36 7.07 70.58 -13.17
C VAL A 36 5.74 71.22 -13.58
N ALA A 37 5.78 72.26 -14.45
CA ALA A 37 4.59 73.00 -14.88
C ALA A 37 3.63 72.16 -15.73
N LEU A 38 4.13 71.27 -16.58
CA LEU A 38 3.32 70.39 -17.40
C LEU A 38 2.64 69.28 -16.58
N VAL A 39 3.24 68.85 -15.48
CA VAL A 39 2.68 67.78 -14.66
C VAL A 39 1.62 68.28 -13.67
N LYS A 40 1.70 69.57 -13.24
CA LYS A 40 0.67 70.18 -12.41
C LYS A 40 -0.68 70.32 -13.06
N GLY A 41 -0.76 70.45 -14.39
CA GLY A 41 -2.01 70.45 -15.14
C GLY A 41 -2.71 69.10 -15.24
N ILE A 42 -1.99 68.00 -14.99
CA ILE A 42 -2.52 66.63 -15.12
C ILE A 42 -2.74 66.01 -13.71
N SER A 43 -2.43 66.75 -12.64
CA SER A 43 -2.49 66.27 -11.25
C SER A 43 -3.90 66.08 -10.66
N GLY A 44 -4.95 66.05 -11.51
CA GLY A 44 -6.26 65.44 -11.19
C GLY A 44 -6.21 63.91 -11.24
N LEU A 45 -5.05 63.29 -11.45
CA LEU A 45 -4.91 61.86 -11.40
C LEU A 45 -5.03 61.40 -9.93
N THR A 46 -6.25 61.02 -9.57
CA THR A 46 -6.57 60.23 -8.39
C THR A 46 -5.49 59.14 -8.22
N GLN A 47 -4.91 59.06 -7.01
CA GLN A 47 -3.97 57.99 -6.69
C GLN A 47 -4.60 56.65 -7.10
N SER A 48 -4.06 56.06 -8.17
CA SER A 48 -4.62 54.84 -8.71
C SER A 48 -4.54 53.74 -7.66
N HIS A 49 -5.70 53.31 -7.17
CA HIS A 49 -5.83 52.15 -6.28
C HIS A 49 -5.26 50.85 -6.89
N VAL A 50 -5.09 50.84 -8.22
CA VAL A 50 -4.51 49.74 -9.00
C VAL A 50 -3.09 49.42 -8.53
N GLY A 51 -2.24 50.40 -8.27
CA GLY A 51 -0.89 50.15 -7.78
C GLY A 51 -0.84 49.56 -6.35
N ALA A 52 -1.84 49.90 -5.51
CA ALA A 52 -1.97 49.30 -4.19
C ALA A 52 -2.48 47.86 -4.26
N ILE A 53 -3.44 47.59 -5.17
CA ILE A 53 -3.98 46.26 -5.42
C ILE A 53 -2.88 45.35 -5.95
N LEU A 54 -2.12 45.75 -6.97
CA LEU A 54 -1.02 44.97 -7.54
C LEU A 54 0.06 44.63 -6.50
N ARG A 55 0.39 45.54 -5.60
CA ARG A 55 1.31 45.25 -4.50
C ARG A 55 0.78 44.21 -3.55
N ARG A 56 -0.49 44.29 -3.16
CA ARG A 56 -1.14 43.29 -2.30
C ARG A 56 -1.21 41.91 -2.98
N MET A 57 -1.58 41.86 -4.24
CA MET A 57 -1.57 40.60 -5.02
C MET A 57 -0.21 39.96 -5.11
N ARG A 58 0.87 40.73 -5.25
CA ARG A 58 2.25 40.21 -5.25
C ARG A 58 2.61 39.50 -3.93
N TRP A 59 2.24 40.08 -2.80
CA TRP A 59 2.51 39.51 -1.48
C TRP A 59 1.63 38.25 -1.25
N LEU A 60 0.40 38.28 -1.71
CA LEU A 60 -0.51 37.13 -1.65
C LEU A 60 0.00 35.98 -2.52
N ALA A 61 0.48 36.28 -3.72
CA ALA A 61 1.09 35.26 -4.59
C ALA A 61 2.32 34.60 -3.96
N LEU A 62 3.19 35.40 -3.32
CA LEU A 62 4.34 34.86 -2.59
C LEU A 62 3.92 33.98 -1.40
N ALA A 63 2.89 34.37 -0.65
CA ALA A 63 2.38 33.57 0.45
C ALA A 63 1.82 32.22 -0.04
N LEU A 64 1.02 32.24 -1.11
CA LEU A 64 0.48 31.02 -1.72
C LEU A 64 1.58 30.12 -2.28
N LEU A 65 2.65 30.70 -2.86
CA LEU A 65 3.81 29.94 -3.34
C LEU A 65 4.51 29.21 -2.18
N ILE A 66 4.70 29.87 -1.03
CA ILE A 66 5.31 29.24 0.14
C ILE A 66 4.45 28.09 0.65
N ILE A 67 3.12 28.29 0.70
CA ILE A 67 2.20 27.22 1.11
C ILE A 67 2.24 26.05 0.12
N ALA A 68 2.29 26.32 -1.17
CA ALA A 68 2.41 25.28 -2.21
C ALA A 68 3.74 24.51 -2.09
N LEU A 69 4.85 25.20 -1.82
CA LEU A 69 6.15 24.57 -1.59
C LEU A 69 6.18 23.70 -0.32
N ALA A 70 5.41 24.09 0.72
CA ALA A 70 5.27 23.29 1.92
C ALA A 70 4.55 21.95 1.67
N ARG A 71 3.99 21.73 0.46
CA ARG A 71 3.31 20.52 0.00
C ARG A 71 2.30 19.99 1.04
N PRO A 72 1.13 20.64 1.19
CA PRO A 72 0.08 20.11 2.05
C PRO A 72 -0.35 18.73 1.53
N GLN A 73 -0.18 17.71 2.35
CA GLN A 73 -0.57 16.34 2.03
C GLN A 73 -1.85 16.00 2.80
N ILE A 74 -2.88 15.68 2.09
CA ILE A 74 -4.00 14.96 2.64
C ILE A 74 -3.55 13.51 2.63
N GLY A 75 -2.99 13.02 3.74
CA GLY A 75 -2.78 11.61 3.89
C GLY A 75 -4.15 10.95 3.74
N LEU A 76 -4.40 10.27 2.64
CA LEU A 76 -5.27 9.12 2.63
C LEU A 76 -4.58 8.17 3.60
N GLY A 77 -4.90 8.31 4.91
CA GLY A 77 -4.32 7.47 5.93
C GLY A 77 -4.48 6.04 5.44
N GLU A 78 -3.36 5.32 5.33
CA GLU A 78 -3.44 3.90 5.50
C GLU A 78 -4.16 3.74 6.85
N ALA A 79 -5.45 3.50 6.80
CA ALA A 79 -6.15 2.99 7.94
C ALA A 79 -5.39 1.70 8.25
N LYS A 80 -4.44 1.75 9.18
CA LYS A 80 -3.97 0.54 9.86
C LYS A 80 -5.21 -0.01 10.54
N VAL A 81 -6.03 -0.71 9.75
CA VAL A 81 -7.08 -1.55 10.27
C VAL A 81 -6.31 -2.49 11.17
N LYS A 82 -6.36 -2.23 12.48
CA LYS A 82 -5.89 -3.19 13.47
C LYS A 82 -6.79 -4.40 13.28
N ALA A 83 -6.36 -5.30 12.37
CA ALA A 83 -7.02 -6.56 12.21
C ALA A 83 -6.94 -7.23 13.59
N SER A 84 -8.05 -7.25 14.29
CA SER A 84 -8.23 -8.03 15.53
C SER A 84 -8.25 -9.53 15.23
N GLY A 85 -8.04 -9.88 13.96
CA GLY A 85 -8.14 -11.21 13.42
C GLY A 85 -6.86 -12.04 13.52
N VAL A 86 -6.93 -13.22 12.97
CA VAL A 86 -5.87 -14.21 12.87
C VAL A 86 -5.11 -13.98 11.57
N ASP A 87 -3.79 -14.20 11.56
CA ASP A 87 -3.01 -14.25 10.34
C ASP A 87 -2.93 -15.69 9.85
N ILE A 88 -3.46 -15.93 8.66
CA ILE A 88 -3.58 -17.26 8.07
C ILE A 88 -2.80 -17.27 6.75
N VAL A 89 -1.97 -18.28 6.54
CA VAL A 89 -1.41 -18.56 5.21
C VAL A 89 -1.86 -19.94 4.77
N VAL A 90 -2.51 -20.00 3.62
CA VAL A 90 -2.89 -21.26 2.99
C VAL A 90 -1.78 -21.68 2.04
N ALA A 91 -1.28 -22.90 2.20
CA ALA A 91 -0.36 -23.55 1.27
C ALA A 91 -1.17 -24.54 0.42
N LEU A 92 -1.39 -24.23 -0.86
CA LEU A 92 -2.21 -25.01 -1.78
C LEU A 92 -1.34 -25.77 -2.78
N ASP A 93 -1.55 -27.06 -2.83
CA ASP A 93 -0.88 -27.97 -3.77
C ASP A 93 -1.43 -27.79 -5.20
N LEU A 94 -0.53 -27.68 -6.16
CA LEU A 94 -0.80 -27.64 -7.60
C LEU A 94 -0.08 -28.77 -8.35
N SER A 95 0.33 -29.83 -7.65
CA SER A 95 0.97 -30.99 -8.24
C SER A 95 0.04 -31.76 -9.17
N GLY A 96 0.59 -32.64 -9.99
CA GLY A 96 -0.16 -33.40 -10.96
C GLY A 96 -1.26 -34.28 -10.37
N SER A 97 -1.16 -34.75 -9.12
CA SER A 97 -2.18 -35.51 -8.39
C SER A 97 -3.49 -34.74 -8.22
N MET A 98 -3.41 -33.42 -8.07
CA MET A 98 -4.60 -32.55 -7.96
C MET A 98 -5.47 -32.48 -9.21
N LYS A 99 -5.03 -33.08 -10.32
CA LYS A 99 -5.80 -33.25 -11.56
C LYS A 99 -6.86 -34.35 -11.49
N SER A 100 -6.76 -35.25 -10.51
CA SER A 100 -7.69 -36.40 -10.39
C SER A 100 -9.13 -35.91 -10.21
N GLU A 101 -10.04 -36.47 -11.01
CA GLU A 101 -11.47 -36.15 -11.02
C GLU A 101 -12.24 -37.18 -10.18
N ASP A 102 -11.89 -37.31 -8.92
CA ASP A 102 -12.48 -38.24 -7.97
C ASP A 102 -13.53 -37.57 -7.04
N PHE A 103 -13.84 -36.33 -7.30
CA PHE A 103 -14.86 -35.58 -6.58
C PHE A 103 -16.03 -35.15 -7.49
N GLN A 104 -17.12 -34.78 -6.85
CA GLN A 104 -18.26 -34.17 -7.51
C GLN A 104 -18.53 -32.79 -6.92
N LEU A 105 -18.68 -31.80 -7.77
CA LEU A 105 -19.06 -30.44 -7.41
C LEU A 105 -20.37 -30.10 -8.13
N ARG A 106 -21.43 -29.85 -7.35
CA ARG A 106 -22.78 -29.57 -7.93
C ARG A 106 -23.23 -30.60 -8.96
N ASP A 107 -23.09 -31.89 -8.64
CA ASP A 107 -23.45 -33.02 -9.47
C ASP A 107 -22.66 -33.17 -10.80
N LYS A 108 -21.50 -32.51 -10.87
CA LYS A 108 -20.57 -32.63 -11.99
C LYS A 108 -19.22 -33.17 -11.52
N PRO A 109 -18.56 -34.04 -12.30
CA PRO A 109 -17.19 -34.45 -12.00
C PRO A 109 -16.30 -33.19 -11.86
N ALA A 110 -15.46 -33.17 -10.84
CA ALA A 110 -14.57 -32.07 -10.55
C ALA A 110 -13.21 -32.59 -10.10
N ASN A 111 -12.14 -31.91 -10.50
CA ASN A 111 -10.83 -32.27 -10.04
C ASN A 111 -10.57 -31.70 -8.62
N ARG A 112 -9.57 -32.27 -7.94
CA ARG A 112 -9.24 -31.90 -6.54
C ARG A 112 -8.94 -30.42 -6.40
N LEU A 113 -8.27 -29.79 -7.38
CA LEU A 113 -7.99 -28.37 -7.36
C LEU A 113 -9.28 -27.53 -7.41
N GLN A 114 -10.26 -27.90 -8.23
CA GLN A 114 -11.55 -27.20 -8.31
C GLN A 114 -12.28 -27.22 -6.97
N VAL A 115 -12.30 -28.40 -6.33
CA VAL A 115 -12.90 -28.56 -5.00
C VAL A 115 -12.16 -27.74 -3.96
N ALA A 116 -10.82 -27.77 -3.97
CA ALA A 116 -9.99 -26.98 -3.07
C ALA A 116 -10.25 -25.46 -3.22
N LYS A 117 -10.37 -24.97 -4.46
CA LYS A 117 -10.72 -23.56 -4.73
C LYS A 117 -12.09 -23.18 -4.15
N GLU A 118 -13.11 -24.01 -4.32
CA GLU A 118 -14.46 -23.73 -3.80
C GLU A 118 -14.50 -23.75 -2.27
N VAL A 119 -13.77 -24.68 -1.65
CA VAL A 119 -13.60 -24.71 -0.19
C VAL A 119 -12.90 -23.45 0.30
N LEU A 120 -11.80 -23.05 -0.35
CA LEU A 120 -11.08 -21.82 -0.02
C LEU A 120 -11.94 -20.58 -0.19
N ARG A 121 -12.72 -20.50 -1.28
CA ARG A 121 -13.67 -19.40 -1.50
C ARG A 121 -14.64 -19.27 -0.33
N THR A 122 -15.26 -20.39 0.07
CA THR A 122 -16.19 -20.42 1.20
C THR A 122 -15.48 -20.04 2.51
N PHE A 123 -14.26 -20.51 2.71
CA PHE A 123 -13.44 -20.20 3.87
C PHE A 123 -13.15 -18.70 3.96
N VAL A 124 -12.68 -18.07 2.88
CA VAL A 124 -12.35 -16.65 2.80
C VAL A 124 -13.58 -15.79 3.10
N HIS A 125 -14.73 -16.10 2.51
CA HIS A 125 -15.99 -15.36 2.76
C HIS A 125 -16.44 -15.35 4.22
N LYS A 126 -16.12 -16.40 4.98
CA LYS A 126 -16.46 -16.51 6.42
C LYS A 126 -15.48 -15.78 7.33
N ARG A 127 -14.38 -15.22 6.83
CA ARG A 127 -13.26 -14.70 7.61
C ARG A 127 -12.96 -13.22 7.36
N LYS A 128 -13.97 -12.37 7.43
CA LYS A 128 -13.92 -10.95 7.03
C LYS A 128 -12.81 -10.12 7.71
N ASN A 129 -12.39 -10.49 8.92
CA ASN A 129 -11.44 -9.73 9.74
C ASN A 129 -10.05 -10.36 9.81
N ASP A 130 -9.84 -11.53 9.19
CA ASP A 130 -8.57 -12.24 9.21
C ASP A 130 -7.73 -11.86 7.98
N ARG A 131 -6.42 -11.72 8.16
CA ARG A 131 -5.51 -11.59 7.03
C ARG A 131 -5.21 -12.98 6.48
N ILE A 132 -5.47 -13.16 5.20
CA ILE A 132 -5.27 -14.45 4.54
C ILE A 132 -4.26 -14.27 3.41
N GLY A 133 -3.20 -15.09 3.42
CA GLY A 133 -2.21 -15.20 2.36
C GLY A 133 -2.30 -16.55 1.66
N LEU A 134 -1.72 -16.64 0.47
CA LEU A 134 -1.74 -17.83 -0.35
C LEU A 134 -0.35 -18.16 -0.88
N VAL A 135 0.13 -19.33 -0.56
CA VAL A 135 1.33 -19.95 -1.14
C VAL A 135 0.86 -21.11 -1.99
N ALA A 136 1.15 -21.08 -3.27
CA ALA A 136 0.90 -22.21 -4.15
C ALA A 136 2.21 -23.00 -4.32
N PHE A 137 2.12 -24.32 -4.42
CA PHE A 137 3.31 -25.14 -4.58
C PHE A 137 3.05 -26.40 -5.41
N ALA A 138 4.11 -26.89 -6.02
CA ALA A 138 4.24 -28.20 -6.62
C ALA A 138 5.70 -28.64 -6.36
N GLY A 139 6.54 -28.78 -7.36
CA GLY A 139 7.99 -29.05 -7.17
C GLY A 139 8.73 -27.92 -6.43
N ARG A 140 8.18 -26.71 -6.41
CA ARG A 140 8.65 -25.57 -5.64
C ARG A 140 7.50 -24.66 -5.23
N PRO A 141 7.62 -23.93 -4.08
CA PRO A 141 6.60 -22.97 -3.69
C PRO A 141 6.77 -21.61 -4.37
N TYR A 142 5.67 -20.89 -4.58
CA TYR A 142 5.67 -19.47 -4.86
C TYR A 142 4.56 -18.75 -4.07
N ILE A 143 4.76 -17.48 -3.81
CA ILE A 143 3.80 -16.67 -3.07
C ILE A 143 2.80 -16.12 -4.08
N ALA A 144 1.57 -16.67 -4.07
CA ALA A 144 0.51 -16.21 -4.94
C ALA A 144 -0.14 -14.92 -4.41
N ALA A 145 -0.34 -14.83 -3.09
CA ALA A 145 -0.79 -13.61 -2.44
C ALA A 145 -0.14 -13.46 -1.06
N PRO A 146 0.38 -12.26 -0.70
CA PRO A 146 0.80 -11.99 0.67
C PRO A 146 -0.41 -11.93 1.61
N PRO A 147 -0.22 -12.10 2.94
CA PRO A 147 -1.31 -11.95 3.90
C PRO A 147 -1.99 -10.58 3.78
N THR A 148 -3.25 -10.59 3.36
CA THR A 148 -4.04 -9.39 3.06
C THR A 148 -5.44 -9.47 3.67
N LEU A 149 -6.05 -8.29 3.90
CA LEU A 149 -7.48 -8.13 4.20
C LEU A 149 -8.30 -7.91 2.93
N ASP A 150 -7.65 -7.70 1.80
CA ASP A 150 -8.30 -7.61 0.50
C ASP A 150 -8.66 -9.01 0.00
N HIS A 151 -9.85 -9.44 0.41
CA HIS A 151 -10.34 -10.77 0.08
C HIS A 151 -10.80 -10.87 -1.39
N GLU A 152 -11.16 -9.76 -2.04
CA GLU A 152 -11.51 -9.76 -3.46
C GLU A 152 -10.29 -10.10 -4.31
N PHE A 153 -9.17 -9.41 -4.05
CA PHE A 153 -7.88 -9.72 -4.68
C PHE A 153 -7.46 -11.18 -4.44
N LEU A 154 -7.64 -11.67 -3.20
CA LEU A 154 -7.29 -13.06 -2.87
C LEU A 154 -8.14 -14.06 -3.65
N LEU A 155 -9.45 -13.83 -3.74
CA LEU A 155 -10.37 -14.70 -4.48
C LEU A 155 -10.06 -14.72 -5.98
N GLU A 156 -9.76 -13.56 -6.59
CA GLU A 156 -9.31 -13.52 -7.98
C GLU A 156 -7.99 -14.28 -8.17
N THR A 157 -7.08 -14.19 -7.21
CA THR A 157 -5.80 -14.92 -7.26
C THR A 157 -6.02 -16.40 -7.18
N ILE A 158 -6.92 -16.90 -6.31
CA ILE A 158 -7.30 -18.32 -6.22
C ILE A 158 -7.85 -18.82 -7.55
N GLU A 159 -8.71 -18.06 -8.21
CA GLU A 159 -9.29 -18.46 -9.50
C GLU A 159 -8.24 -18.60 -10.62
N ARG A 160 -7.23 -17.74 -10.61
CA ARG A 160 -6.15 -17.75 -11.61
C ARG A 160 -5.15 -18.90 -11.45
N LEU A 161 -5.17 -19.63 -10.31
CA LEU A 161 -4.29 -20.78 -10.12
C LEU A 161 -4.65 -21.92 -11.09
N ASN A 162 -3.64 -22.45 -11.76
CA ASN A 162 -3.81 -23.56 -12.69
C ASN A 162 -2.75 -24.63 -12.45
N LEU A 163 -3.12 -25.87 -12.74
CA LEU A 163 -2.18 -27.00 -12.74
C LEU A 163 -1.14 -26.80 -13.84
N GLY A 164 0.08 -27.29 -13.59
CA GLY A 164 1.16 -27.21 -14.57
C GLY A 164 1.83 -25.82 -14.68
N THR A 165 1.46 -24.85 -13.84
CA THR A 165 2.13 -23.54 -13.78
C THR A 165 3.53 -23.66 -13.18
N ILE A 166 3.77 -24.65 -12.37
CA ILE A 166 5.04 -24.94 -11.67
C ILE A 166 5.50 -26.35 -12.12
N GLU A 167 6.82 -26.57 -12.06
CA GLU A 167 7.39 -27.91 -12.25
C GLU A 167 6.70 -28.94 -11.36
N ASP A 168 6.40 -30.12 -11.91
CA ASP A 168 5.69 -31.15 -11.18
C ASP A 168 6.51 -31.68 -9.98
N GLY A 169 5.80 -32.13 -8.98
CA GLY A 169 6.36 -32.59 -7.71
C GLY A 169 5.59 -31.99 -6.54
N THR A 170 5.90 -32.44 -5.31
CA THR A 170 5.21 -32.04 -4.08
C THR A 170 6.21 -31.63 -3.02
N ALA A 171 6.53 -30.35 -2.96
CA ALA A 171 7.56 -29.77 -2.07
C ALA A 171 6.94 -29.24 -0.77
N ILE A 172 6.33 -30.12 0.05
CA ILE A 172 5.61 -29.75 1.29
C ILE A 172 6.45 -28.94 2.26
N GLY A 173 7.65 -29.42 2.59
CA GLY A 173 8.52 -28.75 3.57
C GLY A 173 8.96 -27.36 3.10
N SER A 174 9.24 -27.21 1.80
CA SER A 174 9.56 -25.91 1.22
C SER A 174 8.35 -24.97 1.19
N ALA A 175 7.15 -25.48 0.92
CA ALA A 175 5.90 -24.72 0.95
C ALA A 175 5.57 -24.22 2.37
N LEU A 176 5.69 -25.11 3.36
CA LEU A 176 5.51 -24.77 4.76
C LEU A 176 6.52 -23.70 5.19
N SER A 177 7.80 -23.83 4.84
CA SER A 177 8.84 -22.83 5.13
C SER A 177 8.52 -21.47 4.49
N ALA A 178 8.03 -21.45 3.24
CA ALA A 178 7.61 -20.22 2.56
C ALA A 178 6.42 -19.56 3.27
N ALA A 179 5.43 -20.36 3.72
CA ALA A 179 4.28 -19.88 4.49
C ALA A 179 4.70 -19.28 5.84
N LEU A 180 5.57 -19.98 6.57
CA LEU A 180 6.12 -19.52 7.85
C LEU A 180 6.87 -18.20 7.71
N ASN A 181 7.65 -18.05 6.64
CA ASN A 181 8.39 -16.81 6.39
C ASN A 181 7.45 -15.62 6.14
N ARG A 182 6.24 -15.83 5.60
CA ARG A 182 5.23 -14.78 5.46
C ARG A 182 4.57 -14.39 6.78
N LEU A 183 4.54 -15.30 7.76
CA LEU A 183 3.95 -15.07 9.08
C LEU A 183 4.95 -14.56 10.11
N ARG A 184 6.25 -14.71 9.88
CA ARG A 184 7.31 -14.44 10.86
C ARG A 184 7.25 -13.01 11.40
N ASP A 185 7.09 -12.03 10.53
CA ASP A 185 7.18 -10.62 10.87
C ASP A 185 5.81 -10.01 11.23
N LEU A 186 4.75 -10.83 11.23
CA LEU A 186 3.40 -10.39 11.55
C LEU A 186 3.14 -10.51 13.06
N GLN A 187 2.47 -9.49 13.63
CA GLN A 187 2.22 -9.36 15.07
C GLN A 187 0.78 -9.72 15.47
N ALA A 188 0.14 -10.68 14.79
CA ALA A 188 -1.18 -11.14 15.20
C ALA A 188 -1.12 -11.98 16.49
N LYS A 189 -2.23 -12.01 17.23
CA LYS A 189 -2.39 -12.87 18.42
C LYS A 189 -2.28 -14.35 18.09
N SER A 190 -2.67 -14.75 16.88
CA SER A 190 -2.60 -16.12 16.41
C SER A 190 -2.13 -16.14 14.96
N ARG A 191 -1.22 -17.06 14.65
CA ARG A 191 -0.66 -17.27 13.32
C ARG A 191 -0.87 -18.73 12.94
N ILE A 192 -1.42 -18.95 11.75
CA ILE A 192 -1.88 -20.26 11.31
C ILE A 192 -1.39 -20.53 9.88
N VAL A 193 -0.90 -21.73 9.62
CA VAL A 193 -0.71 -22.26 8.28
C VAL A 193 -1.72 -23.39 8.06
N ILE A 194 -2.41 -23.35 6.93
CA ILE A 194 -3.28 -24.44 6.46
C ILE A 194 -2.61 -25.05 5.25
N LEU A 195 -2.24 -26.32 5.34
CA LEU A 195 -1.64 -27.08 4.25
C LEU A 195 -2.73 -27.91 3.57
N MET A 196 -2.94 -27.65 2.28
CA MET A 196 -3.91 -28.38 1.44
C MET A 196 -3.13 -29.17 0.39
N THR A 197 -2.96 -30.45 0.60
CA THR A 197 -2.25 -31.39 -0.27
C THR A 197 -2.89 -32.76 -0.22
N ASP A 198 -2.78 -33.50 -1.31
CA ASP A 198 -3.19 -34.90 -1.43
C ASP A 198 -1.99 -35.83 -1.61
N GLY A 199 -0.79 -35.27 -1.69
CA GLY A 199 0.43 -35.97 -2.03
C GLY A 199 1.40 -36.18 -0.89
N GLN A 200 2.43 -37.00 -1.16
CA GLN A 200 3.59 -37.17 -0.30
C GLN A 200 4.72 -36.25 -0.74
N ASN A 201 5.54 -35.79 0.21
CA ASN A 201 6.69 -34.97 -0.12
C ASN A 201 7.71 -35.75 -0.95
N ASN A 202 7.90 -35.32 -2.19
CA ASN A 202 8.85 -35.94 -3.13
C ASN A 202 9.78 -34.92 -3.80
N ALA A 203 9.64 -33.64 -3.46
CA ALA A 203 10.41 -32.55 -4.01
C ALA A 203 10.76 -31.50 -2.95
N GLY A 204 11.56 -30.50 -3.33
CA GLY A 204 11.94 -29.39 -2.48
C GLY A 204 13.24 -29.64 -1.69
N LYS A 205 13.79 -28.55 -1.14
CA LYS A 205 15.08 -28.57 -0.42
C LYS A 205 14.92 -28.77 1.09
N VAL A 206 13.73 -28.50 1.63
CA VAL A 206 13.47 -28.54 3.08
C VAL A 206 12.61 -29.75 3.39
N PRO A 207 13.03 -30.66 4.28
CA PRO A 207 12.20 -31.76 4.76
C PRO A 207 10.98 -31.24 5.53
N PRO A 208 9.80 -31.89 5.43
CA PRO A 208 8.61 -31.49 6.17
C PRO A 208 8.82 -31.42 7.69
N ALA A 209 9.58 -32.36 8.27
CA ALA A 209 9.88 -32.39 9.70
C ALA A 209 10.63 -31.13 10.14
N THR A 210 11.66 -30.72 9.41
CA THR A 210 12.43 -29.50 9.70
C THR A 210 11.54 -28.25 9.61
N ALA A 211 10.63 -28.20 8.65
CA ALA A 211 9.68 -27.10 8.53
C ALA A 211 8.67 -27.08 9.70
N ALA A 212 8.25 -28.26 10.19
CA ALA A 212 7.37 -28.38 11.35
C ALA A 212 8.08 -27.93 12.65
N GLU A 213 9.35 -28.26 12.85
CA GLU A 213 10.17 -27.75 13.96
C GLU A 213 10.27 -26.22 13.93
N ALA A 214 10.49 -25.65 12.74
CA ALA A 214 10.50 -24.21 12.56
C ALA A 214 9.13 -23.57 12.90
N ALA A 215 8.01 -24.20 12.52
CA ALA A 215 6.68 -23.77 12.89
C ALA A 215 6.49 -23.73 14.41
N GLN A 216 6.93 -24.77 15.10
CA GLN A 216 6.90 -24.86 16.56
C GLN A 216 7.74 -23.75 17.21
N ALA A 217 8.97 -23.54 16.73
CA ALA A 217 9.86 -22.50 17.26
C ALA A 217 9.28 -21.08 17.06
N LEU A 218 8.53 -20.86 15.98
CA LEU A 218 7.85 -19.59 15.68
C LEU A 218 6.49 -19.45 16.38
N GLY A 219 5.98 -20.48 17.05
CA GLY A 219 4.66 -20.50 17.66
C GLY A 219 3.53 -20.41 16.64
N VAL A 220 3.72 -20.94 15.44
CA VAL A 220 2.73 -20.99 14.35
C VAL A 220 2.03 -22.35 14.37
N LYS A 221 0.70 -22.35 14.36
CA LYS A 221 -0.10 -23.58 14.29
C LYS A 221 -0.20 -24.04 12.84
N VAL A 222 0.04 -25.31 12.59
CA VAL A 222 -0.11 -25.93 11.27
C VAL A 222 -1.28 -26.89 11.28
N TYR A 223 -2.17 -26.75 10.32
CA TYR A 223 -3.30 -27.65 10.05
C TYR A 223 -3.10 -28.28 8.67
N THR A 224 -3.42 -29.57 8.57
CA THR A 224 -3.33 -30.37 7.32
C THR A 224 -4.65 -31.05 7.06
#